data_0d21755acd8ef7073202fa2681cba5a6
#
_entry.id   0d21755acd8ef7073202fa2681cba5a6
#
_cell.length_a   1.000
_cell.length_b   1.000
_cell.length_c   1.000
_cell.angle_alpha   90.00
_cell.angle_beta   90.00
_cell.angle_gamma   90.00
#
_symmetry.space_group_name_H-M   'P 1'
#
loop_
_entity.id
_entity.type
_entity.pdbx_description
1 polymer ?
#
loop_
_entity_poly.entity_id
_entity_poly.type
_entity_poly.pdbx_seq_one_letter_code
_entity_poly.pdbx_strand_id
1 'polypeptide(L)'
;MRPMPELEVREMAVADLVPYANNAKKHPREQIDQIAESISEFGNCDPIAVWHNEDGEAEIVEGHGRVMALKQLGIDTAPVICLDHLTDEQRRIYTHVHNQTTINSGFDEQALIDDMDNLNADWEALGFKEYMPVTDEGFGTEFELPDGDKPNVSQATFILAPEQRDFIMDTLKNATCDEADTFGNVNRNGNALYAAIKEWASYAEC
;
A
#
# COMPACT_ATOMS: atom_id res chain seq x y z
N MET A 1 -10.37 32.95 -9.81
CA MET A 1 -9.38 32.01 -9.26
C MET A 1 -9.03 32.51 -7.86
N ARG A 2 -9.06 31.67 -6.82
CA ARG A 2 -8.59 32.11 -5.49
C ARG A 2 -7.08 32.37 -5.55
N PRO A 3 -6.55 33.38 -4.86
CA PRO A 3 -5.11 33.56 -4.77
C PRO A 3 -4.49 32.29 -4.13
N MET A 4 -3.34 31.87 -4.64
CA MET A 4 -2.58 30.78 -4.04
C MET A 4 -2.05 31.25 -2.67
N PRO A 5 -2.28 30.47 -1.59
CA PRO A 5 -1.68 30.79 -0.29
C PRO A 5 -0.16 30.67 -0.37
N GLU A 6 0.54 31.53 0.33
CA GLU A 6 1.97 31.38 0.56
C GLU A 6 2.13 30.44 1.76
N LEU A 7 2.73 29.27 1.54
CA LEU A 7 2.95 28.26 2.58
C LEU A 7 4.43 28.31 2.99
N GLU A 8 4.66 28.50 4.27
CA GLU A 8 6.00 28.44 4.87
C GLU A 8 6.21 27.12 5.58
N VAL A 9 7.37 26.53 5.38
CA VAL A 9 7.82 25.37 6.17
C VAL A 9 8.39 25.86 7.49
N ARG A 10 7.92 25.30 8.60
CA ARG A 10 8.36 25.63 9.98
C ARG A 10 8.70 24.35 10.71
N GLU A 11 9.64 24.42 11.65
CA GLU A 11 9.91 23.33 12.58
C GLU A 11 8.90 23.36 13.73
N MET A 12 8.34 22.18 14.06
CA MET A 12 7.43 21.99 15.19
C MET A 12 7.81 20.74 15.98
N ALA A 13 7.62 20.77 17.30
CA ALA A 13 7.83 19.57 18.11
C ALA A 13 6.79 18.49 17.77
N VAL A 14 7.26 17.25 17.54
CA VAL A 14 6.40 16.10 17.21
C VAL A 14 5.40 15.81 18.35
N ALA A 15 5.75 16.20 19.58
CA ALA A 15 4.87 16.08 20.74
C ALA A 15 3.66 17.02 20.69
N ASP A 16 3.78 18.16 20.01
CA ASP A 16 2.71 19.17 19.88
C ASP A 16 1.72 18.86 18.74
N LEU A 17 2.01 17.84 17.93
CA LEU A 17 1.17 17.44 16.81
C LEU A 17 0.02 16.54 17.30
N VAL A 18 -1.20 17.03 17.19
CA VAL A 18 -2.42 16.34 17.65
C VAL A 18 -3.04 15.55 16.51
N PRO A 19 -3.26 14.23 16.67
CA PRO A 19 -3.92 13.44 15.63
C PRO A 19 -5.38 13.89 15.44
N TYR A 20 -5.82 13.99 14.17
CA TYR A 20 -7.23 14.23 13.87
C TYR A 20 -8.09 13.03 14.30
N ALA A 21 -9.05 13.27 15.20
CA ALA A 21 -9.87 12.22 15.83
C ALA A 21 -10.68 11.38 14.81
N ASN A 22 -11.12 12.01 13.70
CA ASN A 22 -11.90 11.35 12.65
C ASN A 22 -11.04 10.94 11.44
N ASN A 23 -9.74 10.69 11.63
CA ASN A 23 -8.90 10.20 10.55
C ASN A 23 -9.34 8.81 10.08
N ALA A 24 -9.88 8.74 8.87
CA ALA A 24 -10.37 7.49 8.27
C ALA A 24 -9.24 6.57 7.78
N LYS A 25 -8.01 7.09 7.57
CA LYS A 25 -6.88 6.33 7.04
C LYS A 25 -6.25 5.48 8.14
N LYS A 26 -6.14 4.20 7.87
CA LYS A 26 -5.43 3.25 8.76
C LYS A 26 -3.95 3.24 8.40
N HIS A 27 -3.12 3.14 9.43
CA HIS A 27 -1.67 3.03 9.30
C HIS A 27 -1.21 1.71 9.93
N PRO A 28 -1.14 0.60 9.16
CA PRO A 28 -0.62 -0.66 9.67
C PRO A 28 0.86 -0.50 10.03
N ARG A 29 1.33 -1.32 10.97
CA ARG A 29 2.70 -1.24 11.49
C ARG A 29 3.74 -1.35 10.38
N GLU A 30 3.52 -2.25 9.42
CA GLU A 30 4.40 -2.43 8.27
C GLU A 30 4.59 -1.13 7.47
N GLN A 31 3.51 -0.37 7.22
CA GLN A 31 3.61 0.94 6.56
C GLN A 31 4.39 1.95 7.37
N ILE A 32 4.24 1.94 8.71
CA ILE A 32 4.99 2.84 9.59
C ILE A 32 6.47 2.51 9.55
N ASP A 33 6.82 1.21 9.54
CA ASP A 33 8.21 0.73 9.44
C ASP A 33 8.83 1.15 8.10
N GLN A 34 8.12 1.03 6.97
CA GLN A 34 8.55 1.51 5.65
C GLN A 34 8.79 3.03 5.60
N ILE A 35 7.88 3.82 6.22
CA ILE A 35 8.05 5.27 6.33
C ILE A 35 9.26 5.60 7.20
N ALA A 36 9.47 4.87 8.30
CA ALA A 36 10.60 5.07 9.19
C ALA A 36 11.93 4.76 8.48
N GLU A 37 11.98 3.68 7.70
CA GLU A 37 13.15 3.34 6.88
C GLU A 37 13.47 4.46 5.87
N SER A 38 12.45 4.92 5.13
CA SER A 38 12.59 6.04 4.20
C SER A 38 13.09 7.32 4.87
N ILE A 39 12.58 7.64 6.08
CA ILE A 39 13.04 8.80 6.84
C ILE A 39 14.48 8.62 7.31
N SER A 40 14.86 7.41 7.70
CA SER A 40 16.24 7.10 8.13
C SER A 40 17.24 7.23 6.99
N GLU A 41 16.86 6.81 5.80
CA GLU A 41 17.72 6.84 4.60
C GLU A 41 17.84 8.24 4.01
N PHE A 42 16.69 8.92 3.83
CA PHE A 42 16.60 10.18 3.05
C PHE A 42 16.30 11.42 3.89
N GLY A 43 16.00 11.26 5.16
CA GLY A 43 15.48 12.34 6.01
C GLY A 43 13.96 12.56 5.83
N ASN A 44 13.38 13.39 6.69
CA ASN A 44 11.97 13.78 6.55
C ASN A 44 11.83 14.90 5.51
N CYS A 45 11.77 14.53 4.23
CA CYS A 45 11.74 15.45 3.08
C CYS A 45 10.35 16.02 2.78
N ASP A 46 9.29 15.48 3.40
CA ASP A 46 7.90 15.84 3.10
C ASP A 46 7.24 16.44 4.37
N PRO A 47 6.90 17.74 4.39
CA PRO A 47 6.35 18.41 5.56
C PRO A 47 5.00 17.84 5.99
N ILE A 48 4.74 17.86 7.30
CA ILE A 48 3.44 17.49 7.88
C ILE A 48 2.49 18.69 7.72
N ALA A 49 1.29 18.46 7.18
CA ALA A 49 0.28 19.51 7.10
C ALA A 49 -0.56 19.54 8.39
N VAL A 50 -0.63 20.71 9.01
CA VAL A 50 -1.39 20.94 10.24
C VAL A 50 -2.41 22.07 10.05
N TRP A 51 -3.39 22.09 10.92
CA TRP A 51 -4.40 23.14 11.02
C TRP A 51 -4.67 23.41 12.50
N HIS A 52 -4.67 24.67 12.92
CA HIS A 52 -4.95 25.00 14.31
C HIS A 52 -6.45 24.93 14.57
N ASN A 53 -6.84 24.05 15.50
CA ASN A 53 -8.22 23.91 15.94
C ASN A 53 -8.65 25.09 16.84
N GLU A 54 -9.90 25.07 17.33
CA GLU A 54 -10.47 26.13 18.16
C GLU A 54 -9.71 26.31 19.49
N ASP A 55 -9.06 25.26 19.97
CA ASP A 55 -8.22 25.27 21.19
C ASP A 55 -6.79 25.74 20.92
N GLY A 56 -6.45 26.03 19.65
CA GLY A 56 -5.13 26.46 19.21
C GLY A 56 -4.11 25.31 19.07
N GLU A 57 -4.57 24.06 19.11
CA GLU A 57 -3.71 22.89 18.94
C GLU A 57 -3.44 22.61 17.46
N ALA A 58 -2.22 22.18 17.12
CA ALA A 58 -1.82 21.84 15.76
C ALA A 58 -2.33 20.44 15.39
N GLU A 59 -3.57 20.36 14.89
CA GLU A 59 -4.20 19.13 14.47
C GLU A 59 -3.66 18.70 13.11
N ILE A 60 -3.28 17.42 12.98
CA ILE A 60 -2.70 16.84 11.75
C ILE A 60 -3.79 16.70 10.70
N VAL A 61 -3.59 17.35 9.57
CA VAL A 61 -4.44 17.23 8.36
C VAL A 61 -3.91 16.11 7.47
N GLU A 62 -2.57 16.08 7.31
CA GLU A 62 -1.85 15.11 6.50
C GLU A 62 -0.52 14.74 7.15
N GLY A 63 -0.09 13.47 7.00
CA GLY A 63 1.19 13.01 7.52
C GLY A 63 1.08 12.22 8.84
N HIS A 64 -0.08 11.71 9.23
CA HIS A 64 -0.25 10.89 10.45
C HIS A 64 0.75 9.72 10.51
N GLY A 65 0.97 8.99 9.39
CA GLY A 65 1.95 7.91 9.32
C GLY A 65 3.38 8.41 9.56
N ARG A 66 3.75 9.59 9.01
CA ARG A 66 5.05 10.23 9.25
C ARG A 66 5.25 10.59 10.72
N VAL A 67 4.23 11.15 11.36
CA VAL A 67 4.30 11.45 12.82
C VAL A 67 4.52 10.18 13.63
N MET A 68 3.87 9.07 13.27
CA MET A 68 4.09 7.78 13.94
C MET A 68 5.51 7.26 13.72
N ALA A 69 6.04 7.34 12.50
CA ALA A 69 7.39 6.95 12.16
C ALA A 69 8.44 7.81 12.88
N LEU A 70 8.26 9.12 12.93
CA LEU A 70 9.14 10.04 13.66
C LEU A 70 9.18 9.71 15.16
N LYS A 71 8.03 9.40 15.77
CA LYS A 71 7.96 8.95 17.17
C LYS A 71 8.69 7.63 17.38
N GLN A 72 8.57 6.68 16.44
CA GLN A 72 9.28 5.40 16.48
C GLN A 72 10.81 5.60 16.39
N LEU A 73 11.27 6.55 15.59
CA LEU A 73 12.68 6.89 15.41
C LEU A 73 13.24 7.76 16.55
N GLY A 74 12.40 8.26 17.46
CA GLY A 74 12.82 9.18 18.52
C GLY A 74 13.22 10.56 18.01
N ILE A 75 12.64 11.01 16.90
CA ILE A 75 12.88 12.34 16.31
C ILE A 75 11.88 13.32 16.93
N ASP A 76 12.39 14.36 17.57
CA ASP A 76 11.59 15.27 18.41
C ASP A 76 10.96 16.43 17.61
N THR A 77 11.47 16.78 16.45
CA THR A 77 10.97 17.88 15.60
C THR A 77 10.68 17.43 14.20
N ALA A 78 9.77 18.12 13.53
CA ALA A 78 9.42 17.85 12.14
C ALA A 78 9.11 19.15 11.39
N PRO A 79 9.41 19.20 10.07
CA PRO A 79 8.94 20.27 9.20
C PRO A 79 7.42 20.19 9.04
N VAL A 80 6.75 21.32 9.24
CA VAL A 80 5.29 21.44 9.09
C VAL A 80 4.92 22.60 8.18
N ILE A 81 3.74 22.50 7.57
CA ILE A 81 3.04 23.59 6.89
C ILE A 81 1.70 23.82 7.54
N CYS A 82 1.33 25.10 7.77
CA CYS A 82 0.05 25.45 8.37
C CYS A 82 -1.00 25.75 7.31
N LEU A 83 -2.13 25.07 7.39
CA LEU A 83 -3.28 25.22 6.47
C LEU A 83 -4.38 26.10 7.05
N ASP A 84 -4.05 27.06 7.94
CA ASP A 84 -5.00 27.92 8.67
C ASP A 84 -5.81 28.85 7.78
N HIS A 85 -5.44 28.96 6.50
CA HIS A 85 -6.24 29.66 5.49
C HIS A 85 -7.51 28.88 5.08
N LEU A 86 -7.65 27.62 5.48
CA LEU A 86 -8.82 26.79 5.23
C LEU A 86 -9.79 26.90 6.40
N THR A 87 -11.10 26.88 6.09
CA THR A 87 -12.10 26.64 7.14
C THR A 87 -12.08 25.18 7.59
N ASP A 88 -12.66 24.85 8.76
CA ASP A 88 -12.77 23.47 9.24
C ASP A 88 -13.40 22.53 8.18
N GLU A 89 -14.49 22.96 7.55
CA GLU A 89 -15.13 22.19 6.47
C GLU A 89 -14.17 21.97 5.28
N GLN A 90 -13.45 23.02 4.86
CA GLN A 90 -12.52 22.93 3.73
C GLN A 90 -11.34 21.99 4.04
N ARG A 91 -10.75 22.04 5.25
CA ARG A 91 -9.66 21.13 5.62
C ARG A 91 -10.12 19.68 5.66
N ARG A 92 -11.34 19.40 6.14
CA ARG A 92 -11.91 18.04 6.17
C ARG A 92 -12.13 17.50 4.76
N ILE A 93 -12.70 18.31 3.86
CA ILE A 93 -12.84 17.96 2.44
C ILE A 93 -11.47 17.72 1.83
N TYR A 94 -10.49 18.61 2.09
CA TYR A 94 -9.13 18.49 1.58
C TYR A 94 -8.48 17.17 2.00
N THR A 95 -8.58 16.78 3.27
CA THR A 95 -8.06 15.50 3.79
C THR A 95 -8.57 14.31 2.97
N HIS A 96 -9.89 14.28 2.68
CA HIS A 96 -10.46 13.18 1.89
C HIS A 96 -10.03 13.22 0.43
N VAL A 97 -10.03 14.40 -0.20
CA VAL A 97 -9.61 14.58 -1.60
C VAL A 97 -8.14 14.20 -1.77
N HIS A 98 -7.27 14.65 -0.87
CA HIS A 98 -5.83 14.32 -0.90
C HIS A 98 -5.60 12.81 -0.82
N ASN A 99 -6.25 12.13 0.12
CA ASN A 99 -6.14 10.68 0.24
C ASN A 99 -6.67 9.97 -1.02
N GLN A 100 -7.81 10.42 -1.58
CA GLN A 100 -8.40 9.79 -2.75
C GLN A 100 -7.55 10.01 -4.01
N THR A 101 -6.97 11.19 -4.20
CA THR A 101 -6.10 11.47 -5.35
C THR A 101 -4.83 10.62 -5.33
N THR A 102 -4.29 10.32 -4.14
CA THR A 102 -3.16 9.41 -3.98
C THR A 102 -3.54 7.98 -4.40
N ILE A 103 -4.73 7.51 -4.02
CA ILE A 103 -5.23 6.17 -4.40
C ILE A 103 -5.51 6.09 -5.91
N ASN A 104 -5.99 7.18 -6.52
CA ASN A 104 -6.32 7.22 -7.95
C ASN A 104 -5.09 7.31 -8.86
N SER A 105 -3.90 7.58 -8.32
CA SER A 105 -2.65 7.53 -9.06
C SER A 105 -2.16 6.08 -9.18
N GLY A 106 -1.44 5.77 -10.25
CA GLY A 106 -0.75 4.49 -10.46
C GLY A 106 0.67 4.76 -10.91
N PHE A 107 1.43 3.69 -11.10
CA PHE A 107 2.76 3.71 -11.68
C PHE A 107 2.70 3.18 -13.13
N ASP A 108 3.58 3.68 -13.98
CA ASP A 108 4.03 2.95 -15.16
C ASP A 108 5.01 1.88 -14.64
N GLU A 109 4.52 0.65 -14.52
CA GLU A 109 5.26 -0.44 -13.87
C GLU A 109 6.58 -0.74 -14.59
N GLN A 110 6.61 -0.69 -15.93
CA GLN A 110 7.83 -0.96 -16.67
C GLN A 110 8.87 0.13 -16.44
N ALA A 111 8.46 1.39 -16.50
CA ALA A 111 9.36 2.51 -16.24
C ALA A 111 9.90 2.50 -14.81
N LEU A 112 9.06 2.09 -13.83
CA LEU A 112 9.47 1.96 -12.44
C LEU A 112 10.53 0.85 -12.28
N ILE A 113 10.30 -0.34 -12.84
CA ILE A 113 11.23 -1.46 -12.75
C ILE A 113 12.56 -1.11 -13.43
N ASP A 114 12.51 -0.51 -14.62
CA ASP A 114 13.71 -0.10 -15.37
C ASP A 114 14.55 0.91 -14.58
N ASP A 115 13.91 1.81 -13.80
CA ASP A 115 14.63 2.77 -12.96
C ASP A 115 15.19 2.09 -11.69
N MET A 116 14.40 1.22 -11.05
CA MET A 116 14.83 0.46 -9.86
C MET A 116 16.05 -0.40 -10.14
N ASP A 117 16.14 -1.04 -11.31
CA ASP A 117 17.27 -1.90 -11.73
C ASP A 117 18.59 -1.12 -11.85
N ASN A 118 18.52 0.19 -12.06
CA ASN A 118 19.69 1.07 -12.19
C ASN A 118 20.11 1.72 -10.86
N LEU A 119 19.35 1.54 -9.79
CA LEU A 119 19.56 2.15 -8.48
C LEU A 119 19.87 1.08 -7.43
N ASN A 120 20.78 1.39 -6.50
CA ASN A 120 21.15 0.50 -5.42
C ASN A 120 20.41 0.92 -4.13
N ALA A 121 19.27 0.29 -3.85
CA ALA A 121 18.49 0.52 -2.63
C ALA A 121 17.87 -0.79 -2.14
N ASP A 122 17.50 -0.86 -0.86
CA ASP A 122 16.71 -1.96 -0.29
C ASP A 122 15.22 -1.72 -0.59
N TRP A 123 14.81 -2.08 -1.81
CA TRP A 123 13.46 -1.86 -2.29
C TRP A 123 12.40 -2.60 -1.45
N GLU A 124 12.76 -3.74 -0.87
CA GLU A 124 11.86 -4.50 0.00
C GLU A 124 11.57 -3.74 1.30
N ALA A 125 12.60 -3.23 1.96
CA ALA A 125 12.46 -2.42 3.18
C ALA A 125 11.69 -1.12 2.90
N LEU A 126 11.86 -0.54 1.72
CA LEU A 126 11.15 0.66 1.26
C LEU A 126 9.71 0.40 0.78
N GLY A 127 9.25 -0.87 0.75
CA GLY A 127 7.86 -1.21 0.49
C GLY A 127 7.52 -1.65 -0.93
N PHE A 128 8.51 -1.89 -1.79
CA PHE A 128 8.33 -2.27 -3.20
C PHE A 128 8.39 -3.80 -3.42
N LYS A 129 7.94 -4.60 -2.47
CA LYS A 129 7.97 -6.08 -2.53
C LYS A 129 7.34 -6.66 -3.81
N GLU A 130 6.26 -6.08 -4.28
CA GLU A 130 5.52 -6.54 -5.46
C GLU A 130 6.23 -6.30 -6.78
N TYR A 131 7.21 -5.39 -6.80
CA TYR A 131 8.01 -5.06 -7.98
C TYR A 131 9.38 -5.76 -8.00
N MET A 132 9.73 -6.50 -6.94
CA MET A 132 10.99 -7.23 -6.91
C MET A 132 10.95 -8.40 -7.88
N PRO A 133 12.00 -8.61 -8.71
CA PRO A 133 12.08 -9.77 -9.57
C PRO A 133 12.01 -11.03 -8.69
N VAL A 134 11.12 -11.96 -9.05
CA VAL A 134 11.10 -13.29 -8.44
C VAL A 134 12.39 -13.99 -8.89
N THR A 135 13.42 -13.96 -8.06
CA THR A 135 14.65 -14.68 -8.34
C THR A 135 14.38 -16.18 -8.23
N ASP A 136 14.83 -16.96 -9.21
CA ASP A 136 14.71 -18.44 -9.23
C ASP A 136 15.30 -19.12 -7.98
N GLU A 137 16.12 -18.43 -7.20
CA GLU A 137 16.71 -18.93 -5.94
C GLU A 137 15.68 -19.11 -4.81
N GLY A 138 14.48 -18.55 -4.92
CA GLY A 138 13.37 -18.71 -3.96
C GLY A 138 12.44 -19.89 -4.24
N PHE A 139 12.52 -20.53 -5.40
CA PHE A 139 11.77 -21.74 -5.72
C PHE A 139 12.45 -22.97 -5.12
N GLY A 140 12.14 -23.29 -3.86
CA GLY A 140 12.62 -24.53 -3.24
C GLY A 140 13.09 -24.44 -1.79
N THR A 141 13.06 -23.31 -1.14
CA THR A 141 13.28 -23.22 0.29
C THR A 141 11.98 -23.41 1.05
N GLU A 142 11.95 -24.37 1.97
CA GLU A 142 10.84 -24.65 2.87
C GLU A 142 10.42 -23.37 3.60
N PHE A 143 9.24 -22.85 3.25
CA PHE A 143 8.63 -21.73 3.94
C PHE A 143 7.90 -22.28 5.17
N GLU A 144 8.56 -22.28 6.31
CA GLU A 144 7.90 -22.55 7.60
C GLU A 144 7.04 -21.33 7.99
N LEU A 145 5.73 -21.46 7.81
CA LEU A 145 4.74 -20.52 8.32
C LEU A 145 4.67 -20.63 9.85
N PRO A 146 4.61 -19.50 10.60
CA PRO A 146 4.36 -19.57 12.05
C PRO A 146 3.04 -20.30 12.34
N ASP A 147 3.06 -21.20 13.33
CA ASP A 147 1.89 -21.96 13.80
C ASP A 147 0.74 -21.03 14.22
N GLY A 148 -0.35 -21.07 13.49
CA GLY A 148 -1.63 -20.43 13.77
C GLY A 148 -2.57 -20.66 12.61
N ASP A 149 -3.85 -20.95 12.87
CA ASP A 149 -4.93 -21.28 11.93
C ASP A 149 -4.92 -20.40 10.66
N LYS A 150 -4.04 -20.72 9.69
CA LYS A 150 -4.07 -20.13 8.35
C LYS A 150 -4.93 -21.01 7.46
N PRO A 151 -5.84 -20.42 6.66
CA PRO A 151 -6.55 -21.20 5.66
C PRO A 151 -5.53 -21.87 4.72
N ASN A 152 -5.78 -23.14 4.37
CA ASN A 152 -4.99 -23.95 3.42
C ASN A 152 -5.07 -23.39 1.99
N VAL A 153 -4.88 -22.07 1.82
CA VAL A 153 -4.98 -21.38 0.53
C VAL A 153 -3.78 -20.48 0.34
N SER A 154 -3.20 -20.50 -0.85
CA SER A 154 -2.16 -19.60 -1.31
C SER A 154 -2.68 -18.75 -2.46
N GLN A 155 -2.06 -17.60 -2.70
CA GLN A 155 -2.40 -16.73 -3.82
C GLN A 155 -1.34 -16.88 -4.92
N ALA A 156 -1.80 -16.97 -6.18
CA ALA A 156 -0.94 -16.86 -7.36
C ALA A 156 -1.45 -15.70 -8.23
N THR A 157 -0.54 -14.84 -8.69
CA THR A 157 -0.85 -13.69 -9.53
C THR A 157 -0.23 -13.88 -10.91
N PHE A 158 -0.97 -13.55 -11.96
CA PHE A 158 -0.51 -13.64 -13.34
C PHE A 158 -0.69 -12.29 -14.03
N ILE A 159 0.32 -11.88 -14.80
CA ILE A 159 0.23 -10.71 -15.68
C ILE A 159 -0.35 -11.20 -17.01
N LEU A 160 -1.47 -10.62 -17.44
CA LEU A 160 -2.23 -11.04 -18.60
C LEU A 160 -2.61 -9.83 -19.46
N ALA A 161 -2.53 -9.96 -20.77
CA ALA A 161 -3.17 -9.00 -21.68
C ALA A 161 -4.70 -8.95 -21.43
N PRO A 162 -5.39 -7.83 -21.69
CA PRO A 162 -6.82 -7.69 -21.44
C PRO A 162 -7.66 -8.82 -22.07
N GLU A 163 -7.36 -9.21 -23.30
CA GLU A 163 -8.06 -10.26 -24.02
C GLU A 163 -7.84 -11.64 -23.38
N GLN A 164 -6.62 -11.91 -22.89
CA GLN A 164 -6.30 -13.16 -22.17
C GLN A 164 -7.07 -13.24 -20.87
N ARG A 165 -7.10 -12.13 -20.09
CA ARG A 165 -7.85 -12.03 -18.84
C ARG A 165 -9.34 -12.29 -19.10
N ASP A 166 -9.93 -11.63 -20.07
CA ASP A 166 -11.36 -11.72 -20.36
C ASP A 166 -11.74 -13.13 -20.83
N PHE A 167 -10.92 -13.77 -21.66
CA PHE A 167 -11.10 -15.16 -22.07
C PHE A 167 -11.05 -16.13 -20.87
N ILE A 168 -10.06 -15.95 -19.97
CA ILE A 168 -9.92 -16.80 -18.78
C ILE A 168 -11.13 -16.59 -17.86
N MET A 169 -11.51 -15.33 -17.59
CA MET A 169 -12.63 -15.03 -16.69
C MET A 169 -13.96 -15.56 -17.23
N ASP A 170 -14.19 -15.51 -18.55
CA ASP A 170 -15.38 -16.08 -19.16
C ASP A 170 -15.39 -17.62 -19.10
N THR A 171 -14.24 -18.24 -19.29
CA THR A 171 -14.08 -19.70 -19.15
C THR A 171 -14.38 -20.13 -17.71
N LEU A 172 -13.84 -19.44 -16.73
CA LEU A 172 -14.03 -19.77 -15.29
C LEU A 172 -15.48 -19.58 -14.80
N LYS A 173 -16.28 -18.72 -15.47
CA LYS A 173 -17.72 -18.57 -15.12
C LYS A 173 -18.50 -19.87 -15.30
N ASN A 174 -18.10 -20.69 -16.27
CA ASN A 174 -18.80 -21.92 -16.64
C ASN A 174 -18.12 -23.18 -16.13
N ALA A 175 -16.91 -23.08 -15.57
CA ALA A 175 -16.19 -24.20 -15.00
C ALA A 175 -16.77 -24.57 -13.62
N THR A 176 -16.97 -25.86 -13.39
CA THR A 176 -17.40 -26.43 -12.10
C THR A 176 -16.27 -27.28 -11.53
N CYS A 177 -16.11 -27.26 -10.21
CA CYS A 177 -15.14 -28.06 -9.50
C CYS A 177 -15.89 -29.00 -8.55
N ASP A 178 -15.48 -30.29 -8.51
CA ASP A 178 -16.03 -31.23 -7.55
C ASP A 178 -15.62 -30.84 -6.12
N GLU A 179 -16.49 -31.06 -5.15
CA GLU A 179 -16.27 -30.68 -3.74
C GLU A 179 -14.96 -31.30 -3.20
N ALA A 180 -14.66 -32.54 -3.58
CA ALA A 180 -13.43 -33.24 -3.21
C ALA A 180 -12.14 -32.55 -3.71
N ASP A 181 -12.22 -31.84 -4.82
CA ASP A 181 -11.09 -31.14 -5.45
C ASP A 181 -10.90 -29.70 -4.96
N THR A 182 -11.75 -29.21 -4.07
CA THR A 182 -11.60 -27.86 -3.52
C THR A 182 -10.53 -27.77 -2.44
N PHE A 183 -10.16 -28.86 -1.83
CA PHE A 183 -9.20 -28.91 -0.69
C PHE A 183 -9.55 -27.93 0.45
N GLY A 184 -10.85 -27.63 0.62
CA GLY A 184 -11.34 -26.66 1.58
C GLY A 184 -11.26 -25.19 1.13
N ASN A 185 -10.82 -24.91 -0.11
CA ASN A 185 -10.80 -23.57 -0.66
C ASN A 185 -12.23 -23.10 -1.00
N VAL A 186 -12.66 -21.99 -0.42
CA VAL A 186 -13.98 -21.38 -0.65
C VAL A 186 -14.00 -20.43 -1.86
N ASN A 187 -12.83 -20.14 -2.48
CA ASN A 187 -12.73 -19.24 -3.61
C ASN A 187 -13.18 -19.94 -4.90
N ARG A 188 -14.35 -19.54 -5.42
CA ARG A 188 -14.93 -20.13 -6.62
C ARG A 188 -14.00 -20.06 -7.85
N ASN A 189 -13.34 -18.93 -8.09
CA ASN A 189 -12.48 -18.76 -9.26
C ASN A 189 -11.22 -19.64 -9.17
N GLY A 190 -10.64 -19.78 -7.98
CA GLY A 190 -9.52 -20.68 -7.73
C GLY A 190 -9.88 -22.14 -8.01
N ASN A 191 -11.03 -22.58 -7.49
CA ASN A 191 -11.53 -23.94 -7.71
C ASN A 191 -11.85 -24.21 -9.19
N ALA A 192 -12.47 -23.25 -9.89
CA ALA A 192 -12.76 -23.34 -11.32
C ALA A 192 -11.48 -23.38 -12.17
N LEU A 193 -10.46 -22.59 -11.82
CA LEU A 193 -9.16 -22.62 -12.48
C LEU A 193 -8.47 -23.97 -12.28
N TYR A 194 -8.47 -24.51 -11.07
CA TYR A 194 -7.91 -25.82 -10.78
C TYR A 194 -8.59 -26.92 -11.62
N ALA A 195 -9.92 -26.92 -11.69
CA ALA A 195 -10.68 -27.89 -12.48
C ALA A 195 -10.34 -27.82 -13.97
N ALA A 196 -10.28 -26.61 -14.53
CA ALA A 196 -9.93 -26.38 -15.93
C ALA A 196 -8.51 -26.86 -16.28
N ILE A 197 -7.53 -26.57 -15.40
CA ILE A 197 -6.15 -27.02 -15.61
C ILE A 197 -6.02 -28.53 -15.43
N LYS A 198 -6.71 -29.14 -14.46
CA LYS A 198 -6.72 -30.58 -14.22
C LYS A 198 -7.29 -31.33 -15.44
N GLU A 199 -8.37 -30.82 -16.03
CA GLU A 199 -8.94 -31.37 -17.25
C GLU A 199 -7.96 -31.25 -18.41
N TRP A 200 -7.38 -30.08 -18.64
CA TRP A 200 -6.38 -29.87 -19.68
C TRP A 200 -5.16 -30.79 -19.53
N ALA A 201 -4.65 -30.95 -18.31
CA ALA A 201 -3.51 -31.84 -18.03
C ALA A 201 -3.81 -33.28 -18.40
N SER A 202 -5.05 -33.77 -18.17
CA SER A 202 -5.46 -35.12 -18.51
C SER A 202 -5.45 -35.39 -20.02
N TYR A 203 -5.63 -34.36 -20.87
CA TYR A 203 -5.51 -34.47 -22.33
C TYR A 203 -4.05 -34.38 -22.83
N ALA A 204 -3.15 -33.74 -22.04
CA ALA A 204 -1.76 -33.56 -22.44
C ALA A 204 -0.89 -34.83 -22.17
N GLU A 205 -1.39 -35.79 -21.36
CA GLU A 205 -0.72 -37.07 -21.09
C GLU A 205 -1.12 -38.21 -22.06
N CYS A 206 -1.98 -37.91 -23.01
CA CYS A 206 -2.36 -38.81 -24.09
C CYS A 206 -1.66 -38.47 -25.42
#